data_4748a45190064ff2b52698c73a4d252e
#
_entry.id   4748a45190064ff2b52698c73a4d252e
#
_cell.length_a   1.000
_cell.length_b   1.000
_cell.length_c   1.000
_cell.angle_alpha   90.00
_cell.angle_beta   90.00
_cell.angle_gamma   90.00
#
_symmetry.space_group_name_H-M   'P 1'
#
loop_
_entity.id
_entity.type
_entity.pdbx_description
1 polymer ?
#
loop_
_entity_poly.entity_id
_entity_poly.type
_entity_poly.pdbx_seq_one_letter_code
_entity_poly.pdbx_strand_id
1 'polypeptide(L)'
;MDADAEVVADLLDQVAATGLPHSLLVRPDVAKRVTDLAVARGMTREQLPLMVLEDSSQLGAFQATDGLVIRELVPAEAHLHAKAVAAGFEVPVEPFLQLMTPASLELPGVHCYLGEVDRQPVTTGFGVTLGSYVGIFDIATPPAHRRRGYGAAVTARAVTDGLAAGAKWAWLQPSELGYRVYERLGFRTAEVWSCWLSATATDP
;
A
#
# COMPACT_ATOMS: atom_id res chain seq x y z
N MET A 1 7.03 20.23 26.68
CA MET A 1 6.69 19.39 25.52
C MET A 1 7.96 19.34 24.67
N ASP A 2 8.26 18.21 24.06
CA ASP A 2 9.42 18.07 23.17
C ASP A 2 9.11 18.83 21.86
N ALA A 3 10.05 19.55 21.27
CA ALA A 3 9.84 20.34 20.04
C ALA A 3 9.22 19.52 18.91
N ASP A 4 9.60 18.25 18.81
CA ASP A 4 9.02 17.33 17.81
C ASP A 4 7.51 17.05 18.08
N ALA A 5 7.09 17.00 19.34
CA ALA A 5 5.70 16.79 19.72
C ALA A 5 4.83 18.01 19.42
N GLU A 6 5.39 19.22 19.55
CA GLU A 6 4.69 20.47 19.18
C GLU A 6 4.45 20.54 17.67
N VAL A 7 5.46 20.20 16.86
CA VAL A 7 5.33 20.15 15.40
C VAL A 7 4.26 19.14 14.98
N VAL A 8 4.24 17.94 15.59
CA VAL A 8 3.22 16.92 15.29
C VAL A 8 1.82 17.41 15.69
N ALA A 9 1.69 18.09 16.85
CA ALA A 9 0.42 18.66 17.29
C ALA A 9 -0.12 19.69 16.31
N ASP A 10 0.72 20.63 15.88
CA ASP A 10 0.36 21.67 14.91
C ASP A 10 -0.05 21.07 13.55
N LEU A 11 0.67 20.07 13.07
CA LEU A 11 0.34 19.38 11.82
C LEU A 11 -1.01 18.66 11.91
N LEU A 12 -1.27 17.95 13.01
CA LEU A 12 -2.56 17.30 13.23
C LEU A 12 -3.72 18.30 13.26
N ASP A 13 -3.53 19.47 13.90
CA ASP A 13 -4.56 20.50 13.97
C ASP A 13 -4.80 21.13 12.59
N GLN A 14 -3.75 21.35 11.78
CA GLN A 14 -3.87 21.82 10.40
C GLN A 14 -4.63 20.83 9.51
N VAL A 15 -4.30 19.53 9.60
CA VAL A 15 -4.98 18.50 8.81
C VAL A 15 -6.43 18.34 9.27
N ALA A 16 -6.69 18.34 10.57
CA ALA A 16 -8.05 18.29 11.13
C ALA A 16 -8.93 19.46 10.65
N ALA A 17 -8.35 20.65 10.50
CA ALA A 17 -9.06 21.83 9.99
C ALA A 17 -9.54 21.68 8.55
N THR A 18 -9.01 20.75 7.77
CA THR A 18 -9.51 20.44 6.42
C THR A 18 -10.84 19.69 6.43
N GLY A 19 -11.24 19.10 7.55
CA GLY A 19 -12.43 18.24 7.66
C GLY A 19 -12.31 16.89 6.94
N LEU A 20 -11.12 16.57 6.41
CA LEU A 20 -10.90 15.31 5.71
C LEU A 20 -10.50 14.19 6.68
N PRO A 21 -10.88 12.93 6.39
CA PRO A 21 -10.34 11.78 7.08
C PRO A 21 -8.82 11.78 7.00
N HIS A 22 -8.16 11.53 8.13
CA HIS A 22 -6.70 11.51 8.18
C HIS A 22 -6.19 10.46 9.16
N SER A 23 -4.93 10.07 8.97
CA SER A 23 -4.26 9.13 9.85
C SER A 23 -2.86 9.62 10.22
N LEU A 24 -2.37 9.12 11.35
CA LEU A 24 -1.00 9.33 11.80
C LEU A 24 -0.32 7.97 11.94
N LEU A 25 0.65 7.70 11.07
CA LEU A 25 1.48 6.50 11.14
C LEU A 25 2.71 6.78 12.02
N VAL A 26 2.93 5.91 13.00
CA VAL A 26 3.98 6.11 14.00
C VAL A 26 4.79 4.85 14.18
N ARG A 27 6.10 4.97 14.00
CA ARG A 27 7.03 3.88 14.28
C ARG A 27 7.11 3.57 15.77
N PRO A 28 7.49 2.33 16.15
CA PRO A 28 7.53 1.90 17.56
C PRO A 28 8.41 2.77 18.46
N ASP A 29 9.53 3.25 17.95
CA ASP A 29 10.53 4.05 18.69
C ASP A 29 10.02 5.44 19.10
N VAL A 30 9.06 6.00 18.37
CA VAL A 30 8.45 7.31 18.65
C VAL A 30 6.99 7.23 19.15
N ALA A 31 6.38 6.04 19.10
CA ALA A 31 4.96 5.85 19.41
C ALA A 31 4.56 6.44 20.77
N LYS A 32 5.37 6.29 21.81
CA LYS A 32 5.07 6.79 23.16
C LYS A 32 4.93 8.31 23.21
N ARG A 33 5.71 9.05 22.40
CA ARG A 33 5.71 10.53 22.41
C ARG A 33 4.44 11.13 21.82
N VAL A 34 3.83 10.45 20.86
CA VAL A 34 2.67 10.96 20.12
C VAL A 34 1.35 10.31 20.52
N THR A 35 1.38 9.23 21.33
CA THR A 35 0.18 8.54 21.80
C THR A 35 -0.77 9.51 22.52
N ASP A 36 -0.26 10.32 23.46
CA ASP A 36 -1.08 11.23 24.24
C ASP A 36 -1.73 12.32 23.36
N LEU A 37 -1.03 12.75 22.30
CA LEU A 37 -1.54 13.73 21.33
C LEU A 37 -2.68 13.16 20.50
N ALA A 38 -2.55 11.90 20.05
CA ALA A 38 -3.57 11.22 19.28
C ALA A 38 -4.81 10.92 20.12
N VAL A 39 -4.61 10.41 21.35
CA VAL A 39 -5.71 10.14 22.30
C VAL A 39 -6.47 11.42 22.65
N ALA A 40 -5.75 12.53 22.92
CA ALA A 40 -6.38 13.82 23.21
C ALA A 40 -7.25 14.35 22.07
N ARG A 41 -7.02 13.92 20.83
CA ARG A 41 -7.80 14.25 19.62
C ARG A 41 -8.87 13.22 19.28
N GLY A 42 -9.13 12.24 20.15
CA GLY A 42 -10.13 11.20 19.95
C GLY A 42 -9.81 10.23 18.82
N MET A 43 -8.54 10.13 18.41
CA MET A 43 -8.13 9.19 17.37
C MET A 43 -8.16 7.75 17.90
N THR A 44 -8.54 6.81 17.05
CA THR A 44 -8.51 5.37 17.34
C THR A 44 -7.21 4.75 16.85
N ARG A 45 -6.69 3.77 17.60
CA ARG A 45 -5.42 3.11 17.29
C ARG A 45 -5.62 1.75 16.66
N GLU A 46 -4.93 1.52 15.56
CA GLU A 46 -4.75 0.21 14.95
C GLU A 46 -3.26 -0.15 14.92
N GLN A 47 -2.98 -1.46 14.85
CA GLN A 47 -1.63 -1.96 14.61
C GLN A 47 -1.45 -2.25 13.14
N LEU A 48 -0.39 -1.69 12.55
CA LEU A 48 -0.08 -1.86 11.14
C LEU A 48 1.32 -2.50 10.99
N PRO A 49 1.38 -3.80 10.68
CA PRO A 49 2.66 -4.46 10.44
C PRO A 49 3.39 -3.84 9.25
N LEU A 50 4.69 -3.65 9.38
CA LEU A 50 5.60 -3.41 8.27
C LEU A 50 6.28 -4.72 7.93
N MET A 51 6.04 -5.25 6.74
CA MET A 51 6.67 -6.47 6.27
C MET A 51 7.78 -6.16 5.27
N VAL A 52 8.86 -6.92 5.32
CA VAL A 52 10.02 -6.78 4.44
C VAL A 52 10.38 -8.11 3.79
N LEU A 53 10.91 -8.04 2.57
CA LEU A 53 11.55 -9.12 1.86
C LEU A 53 13.01 -8.70 1.58
N GLU A 54 13.96 -9.39 2.21
CA GLU A 54 15.40 -9.08 2.12
C GLU A 54 16.14 -10.02 1.16
N ASP A 55 15.56 -11.18 0.90
CA ASP A 55 16.14 -12.20 0.03
C ASP A 55 15.16 -12.53 -1.10
N SER A 56 15.50 -12.09 -2.30
CA SER A 56 14.68 -12.34 -3.51
C SER A 56 14.56 -13.82 -3.85
N SER A 57 15.47 -14.67 -3.37
CA SER A 57 15.37 -16.13 -3.58
C SER A 57 14.19 -16.73 -2.83
N GLN A 58 13.72 -16.03 -1.78
CA GLN A 58 12.52 -16.38 -1.01
C GLN A 58 11.22 -15.90 -1.68
N LEU A 59 11.33 -15.05 -2.72
CA LEU A 59 10.17 -14.72 -3.53
C LEU A 59 9.71 -16.01 -4.21
N GLY A 60 8.90 -16.76 -3.48
CA GLY A 60 8.58 -18.14 -3.73
C GLY A 60 8.27 -18.37 -5.19
N ALA A 61 8.55 -19.57 -5.69
CA ALA A 61 8.14 -19.99 -7.02
C ALA A 61 6.62 -19.79 -7.14
N PHE A 62 6.24 -18.53 -7.41
CA PHE A 62 4.85 -18.19 -7.68
C PHE A 62 4.52 -18.88 -9.01
N GLN A 63 3.71 -19.93 -8.93
CA GLN A 63 3.19 -20.54 -10.14
C GLN A 63 2.26 -19.51 -10.79
N ALA A 64 2.61 -19.12 -12.01
CA ALA A 64 1.76 -18.24 -12.80
C ALA A 64 0.34 -18.81 -12.81
N THR A 65 -0.61 -18.01 -12.42
CA THR A 65 -2.03 -18.42 -12.46
C THR A 65 -2.45 -18.50 -13.93
N ASP A 66 -3.02 -19.62 -14.33
CA ASP A 66 -3.45 -19.86 -15.71
C ASP A 66 -4.29 -18.70 -16.25
N GLY A 67 -3.89 -18.20 -17.42
CA GLY A 67 -4.58 -17.13 -18.13
C GLY A 67 -4.35 -15.71 -17.59
N LEU A 68 -3.61 -15.53 -16.50
CA LEU A 68 -3.28 -14.20 -15.99
C LEU A 68 -2.17 -13.55 -16.82
N VAL A 69 -2.45 -12.39 -17.36
CA VAL A 69 -1.45 -11.51 -18.00
C VAL A 69 -1.27 -10.27 -17.12
N ILE A 70 -0.04 -10.01 -16.67
CA ILE A 70 0.28 -8.79 -15.92
C ILE A 70 1.07 -7.87 -16.82
N ARG A 71 0.53 -6.67 -17.03
CA ARG A 71 1.18 -5.61 -17.79
C ARG A 71 1.37 -4.35 -16.96
N GLU A 72 2.37 -3.58 -17.32
CA GLU A 72 2.53 -2.24 -16.78
C GLU A 72 1.55 -1.28 -17.46
N LEU A 73 1.00 -0.34 -16.69
CA LEU A 73 0.12 0.71 -17.20
C LEU A 73 0.94 1.89 -17.72
N VAL A 74 0.51 2.44 -18.84
CA VAL A 74 1.02 3.73 -19.30
C VAL A 74 0.29 4.89 -18.60
N PRO A 75 0.85 6.10 -18.52
CA PRO A 75 0.26 7.23 -17.80
C PRO A 75 -1.22 7.49 -18.14
N ALA A 76 -1.61 7.42 -19.40
CA ALA A 76 -2.99 7.61 -19.85
C ALA A 76 -3.98 6.57 -19.26
N GLU A 77 -3.49 5.44 -18.78
CA GLU A 77 -4.28 4.33 -18.21
C GLU A 77 -4.36 4.37 -16.67
N ALA A 78 -3.83 5.39 -16.00
CA ALA A 78 -3.83 5.51 -14.53
C ALA A 78 -5.22 5.28 -13.92
N HIS A 79 -6.28 5.71 -14.61
CA HIS A 79 -7.68 5.49 -14.20
C HIS A 79 -8.09 4.02 -14.12
N LEU A 80 -7.41 3.11 -14.82
CA LEU A 80 -7.70 1.66 -14.73
C LEU A 80 -7.25 1.11 -13.38
N HIS A 81 -6.07 1.55 -12.89
CA HIS A 81 -5.63 1.22 -11.55
C HIS A 81 -6.61 1.73 -10.49
N ALA A 82 -6.96 3.02 -10.54
CA ALA A 82 -7.89 3.63 -9.59
C ALA A 82 -9.21 2.86 -9.51
N LYS A 83 -9.80 2.47 -10.64
CA LYS A 83 -11.02 1.65 -10.68
C LYS A 83 -10.85 0.26 -10.08
N ALA A 84 -9.72 -0.39 -10.40
CA ALA A 84 -9.46 -1.74 -9.91
C ALA A 84 -9.18 -1.75 -8.39
N VAL A 85 -8.46 -0.72 -7.87
CA VAL A 85 -8.23 -0.54 -6.43
C VAL A 85 -9.56 -0.33 -5.71
N ALA A 86 -10.37 0.61 -6.16
CA ALA A 86 -11.67 0.92 -5.56
C ALA A 86 -12.57 -0.33 -5.51
N ALA A 87 -12.62 -1.09 -6.61
CA ALA A 87 -13.37 -2.34 -6.67
C ALA A 87 -12.81 -3.42 -5.74
N GLY A 88 -11.47 -3.48 -5.58
CA GLY A 88 -10.81 -4.45 -4.74
C GLY A 88 -10.89 -4.13 -3.24
N PHE A 89 -10.93 -2.86 -2.87
CA PHE A 89 -11.10 -2.39 -1.50
C PHE A 89 -12.56 -2.14 -1.12
N GLU A 90 -13.47 -2.23 -2.12
CA GLU A 90 -14.93 -2.02 -1.93
C GLU A 90 -15.26 -0.60 -1.40
N VAL A 91 -14.56 0.41 -1.94
CA VAL A 91 -14.66 1.82 -1.56
C VAL A 91 -14.91 2.72 -2.78
N PRO A 92 -15.33 3.98 -2.58
CA PRO A 92 -15.50 4.95 -3.67
C PRO A 92 -14.21 5.14 -4.50
N VAL A 93 -14.35 5.39 -5.80
CA VAL A 93 -13.22 5.51 -6.73
C VAL A 93 -12.57 6.90 -6.73
N GLU A 94 -13.31 7.91 -6.30
CA GLU A 94 -12.93 9.34 -6.41
C GLU A 94 -11.58 9.65 -5.75
N PRO A 95 -11.27 9.17 -4.52
CA PRO A 95 -9.97 9.42 -3.90
C PRO A 95 -8.82 8.86 -4.74
N PHE A 96 -8.99 7.67 -5.31
CA PHE A 96 -7.94 7.03 -6.12
C PHE A 96 -7.75 7.73 -7.46
N LEU A 97 -8.81 8.26 -8.08
CA LEU A 97 -8.68 9.07 -9.30
C LEU A 97 -7.91 10.38 -9.07
N GLN A 98 -7.96 10.92 -7.85
CA GLN A 98 -7.19 12.11 -7.47
C GLN A 98 -5.72 11.80 -7.20
N LEU A 99 -5.41 10.62 -6.64
CA LEU A 99 -4.06 10.21 -6.30
C LEU A 99 -3.32 9.61 -7.50
N MET A 100 -3.99 8.72 -8.25
CA MET A 100 -3.42 8.00 -9.38
C MET A 100 -3.77 8.72 -10.68
N THR A 101 -2.99 9.74 -10.97
CA THR A 101 -3.09 10.56 -12.19
C THR A 101 -2.03 10.14 -13.23
N PRO A 102 -2.14 10.55 -14.50
CA PRO A 102 -1.05 10.37 -15.45
C PRO A 102 0.30 10.86 -14.91
N ALA A 103 0.33 12.03 -14.26
CA ALA A 103 1.55 12.60 -13.70
C ALA A 103 2.13 11.74 -12.56
N SER A 104 1.29 11.04 -11.78
CA SER A 104 1.77 10.12 -10.74
C SER A 104 2.52 8.93 -11.32
N LEU A 105 2.09 8.42 -12.48
CA LEU A 105 2.75 7.31 -13.18
C LEU A 105 4.02 7.76 -13.93
N GLU A 106 4.20 9.05 -14.17
CA GLU A 106 5.41 9.61 -14.78
C GLU A 106 6.53 9.86 -13.76
N LEU A 107 6.25 9.72 -12.47
CA LEU A 107 7.26 9.89 -11.43
C LEU A 107 8.34 8.80 -11.53
N PRO A 108 9.62 9.17 -11.41
CA PRO A 108 10.71 8.21 -11.46
C PRO A 108 10.55 7.10 -10.42
N GLY A 109 10.69 5.85 -10.85
CA GLY A 109 10.60 4.67 -9.98
C GLY A 109 9.18 4.21 -9.65
N VAL A 110 8.15 4.87 -10.17
CA VAL A 110 6.75 4.41 -10.04
C VAL A 110 6.42 3.48 -11.21
N HIS A 111 6.01 2.25 -10.88
CA HIS A 111 5.58 1.23 -11.84
C HIS A 111 4.23 0.67 -11.42
N CYS A 112 3.22 0.90 -12.22
CA CYS A 112 1.85 0.49 -11.92
C CYS A 112 1.43 -0.68 -12.82
N TYR A 113 0.82 -1.70 -12.24
CA TYR A 113 0.51 -2.96 -12.91
C TYR A 113 -0.99 -3.24 -12.92
N LEU A 114 -1.46 -3.79 -14.03
CA LEU A 114 -2.79 -4.37 -14.17
C LEU A 114 -2.67 -5.85 -14.53
N GLY A 115 -3.33 -6.70 -13.76
CA GLY A 115 -3.49 -8.11 -14.08
C GLY A 115 -4.83 -8.34 -14.74
N GLU A 116 -4.83 -9.02 -15.88
CA GLU A 116 -6.00 -9.28 -16.72
C GLU A 116 -6.15 -10.77 -17.00
N VAL A 117 -7.41 -11.25 -17.03
CA VAL A 117 -7.80 -12.56 -17.54
C VAL A 117 -8.85 -12.30 -18.61
N ASP A 118 -8.65 -12.86 -19.80
CA ASP A 118 -9.53 -12.62 -20.97
C ASP A 118 -9.77 -11.13 -21.24
N ARG A 119 -8.74 -10.31 -21.05
CA ARG A 119 -8.75 -8.83 -21.16
C ARG A 119 -9.64 -8.13 -20.13
N GLN A 120 -10.07 -8.82 -19.09
CA GLN A 120 -10.82 -8.22 -17.99
C GLN A 120 -9.86 -7.95 -16.82
N PRO A 121 -9.82 -6.74 -16.26
CA PRO A 121 -9.05 -6.43 -15.08
C PRO A 121 -9.50 -7.29 -13.89
N VAL A 122 -8.58 -8.04 -13.30
CA VAL A 122 -8.86 -8.93 -12.16
C VAL A 122 -8.01 -8.59 -10.95
N THR A 123 -6.95 -7.81 -11.11
CA THR A 123 -6.09 -7.37 -10.00
C THR A 123 -5.24 -6.18 -10.44
N THR A 124 -4.74 -5.43 -9.47
CA THR A 124 -3.84 -4.31 -9.70
C THR A 124 -2.89 -4.12 -8.53
N GLY A 125 -1.88 -3.28 -8.70
CA GLY A 125 -0.96 -2.84 -7.68
C GLY A 125 0.14 -1.98 -8.27
N PHE A 126 0.92 -1.29 -7.43
CA PHE A 126 2.09 -0.57 -7.91
C PHE A 126 3.29 -0.72 -6.98
N GLY A 127 4.47 -0.53 -7.56
CA GLY A 127 5.73 -0.45 -6.87
C GLY A 127 6.34 0.94 -6.99
N VAL A 128 6.99 1.40 -5.91
CA VAL A 128 7.80 2.62 -5.93
C VAL A 128 9.22 2.27 -5.54
N THR A 129 10.14 2.40 -6.49
CA THR A 129 11.57 2.16 -6.26
C THR A 129 12.25 3.47 -5.88
N LEU A 130 12.83 3.52 -4.68
CA LEU A 130 13.56 4.67 -4.17
C LEU A 130 14.88 4.21 -3.52
N GLY A 131 15.99 4.54 -4.14
CA GLY A 131 17.31 4.09 -3.67
C GLY A 131 17.40 2.57 -3.61
N SER A 132 17.63 2.02 -2.42
CA SER A 132 17.78 0.57 -2.21
C SER A 132 16.47 -0.17 -1.91
N TYR A 133 15.32 0.47 -2.03
CA TYR A 133 14.03 -0.10 -1.61
C TYR A 133 13.02 -0.05 -2.74
N VAL A 134 12.14 -1.04 -2.76
CA VAL A 134 10.87 -0.97 -3.48
C VAL A 134 9.73 -1.12 -2.47
N GLY A 135 8.89 -0.10 -2.37
CA GLY A 135 7.63 -0.15 -1.62
C GLY A 135 6.52 -0.69 -2.53
N ILE A 136 5.67 -1.58 -2.00
CA ILE A 136 4.57 -2.19 -2.74
C ILE A 136 3.25 -1.68 -2.15
N PHE A 137 2.38 -1.18 -3.02
CA PHE A 137 1.17 -0.48 -2.62
C PHE A 137 -0.05 -0.91 -3.43
N ASP A 138 -1.22 -0.71 -2.87
CA ASP A 138 -2.54 -0.85 -3.50
C ASP A 138 -2.73 -2.18 -4.23
N ILE A 139 -2.20 -3.27 -3.64
CA ILE A 139 -2.46 -4.61 -4.17
C ILE A 139 -3.93 -4.94 -3.92
N ALA A 140 -4.70 -4.88 -4.97
CA ALA A 140 -6.14 -5.04 -4.90
C ALA A 140 -6.66 -6.08 -5.89
N THR A 141 -7.57 -6.93 -5.41
CA THR A 141 -8.26 -7.94 -6.20
C THR A 141 -9.75 -7.88 -5.87
N PRO A 142 -10.62 -7.53 -6.82
CA PRO A 142 -12.05 -7.49 -6.61
C PRO A 142 -12.59 -8.82 -6.04
N PRO A 143 -13.64 -8.80 -5.20
CA PRO A 143 -14.15 -9.98 -4.49
C PRO A 143 -14.38 -11.20 -5.38
N ALA A 144 -14.98 -11.00 -6.57
CA ALA A 144 -15.26 -12.07 -7.52
C ALA A 144 -14.02 -12.80 -8.07
N HIS A 145 -12.84 -12.19 -7.92
CA HIS A 145 -11.56 -12.70 -8.44
C HIS A 145 -10.58 -13.13 -7.34
N ARG A 146 -10.96 -13.00 -6.06
CA ARG A 146 -10.12 -13.37 -4.91
C ARG A 146 -9.83 -14.88 -4.85
N ARG A 147 -8.82 -15.27 -4.08
CA ARG A 147 -8.40 -16.66 -3.81
C ARG A 147 -7.87 -17.43 -5.02
N ARG A 148 -7.49 -16.71 -6.07
CA ARG A 148 -6.89 -17.26 -7.30
C ARG A 148 -5.40 -16.92 -7.45
N GLY A 149 -4.76 -16.32 -6.43
CA GLY A 149 -3.34 -15.97 -6.45
C GLY A 149 -3.00 -14.67 -7.18
N TYR A 150 -3.97 -13.95 -7.73
CA TYR A 150 -3.72 -12.76 -8.57
C TYR A 150 -2.97 -11.65 -7.83
N GLY A 151 -3.36 -11.33 -6.59
CA GLY A 151 -2.65 -10.34 -5.78
C GLY A 151 -1.20 -10.73 -5.50
N ALA A 152 -0.93 -12.01 -5.23
CA ALA A 152 0.42 -12.51 -5.05
C ALA A 152 1.25 -12.36 -6.33
N ALA A 153 0.66 -12.62 -7.51
CA ALA A 153 1.31 -12.48 -8.80
C ALA A 153 1.73 -11.04 -9.09
N VAL A 154 0.83 -10.07 -8.87
CA VAL A 154 1.15 -8.64 -9.06
C VAL A 154 2.20 -8.18 -8.07
N THR A 155 2.12 -8.62 -6.80
CA THR A 155 3.16 -8.34 -5.80
C THR A 155 4.52 -8.86 -6.26
N ALA A 156 4.59 -10.13 -6.67
CA ALA A 156 5.83 -10.75 -7.14
C ALA A 156 6.41 -10.01 -8.36
N ARG A 157 5.56 -9.58 -9.29
CA ARG A 157 5.97 -8.79 -10.45
C ARG A 157 6.56 -7.45 -10.03
N ALA A 158 5.88 -6.68 -9.19
CA ALA A 158 6.35 -5.37 -8.71
C ALA A 158 7.68 -5.48 -7.92
N VAL A 159 7.82 -6.51 -7.09
CA VAL A 159 9.08 -6.81 -6.39
C VAL A 159 10.20 -7.12 -7.39
N THR A 160 9.95 -8.03 -8.35
CA THR A 160 10.95 -8.44 -9.33
C THR A 160 11.45 -7.26 -10.15
N ASP A 161 10.55 -6.41 -10.64
CA ASP A 161 10.90 -5.24 -11.44
C ASP A 161 11.67 -4.21 -10.60
N GLY A 162 11.26 -3.97 -9.35
CA GLY A 162 11.98 -3.09 -8.43
C GLY A 162 13.40 -3.57 -8.12
N LEU A 163 13.58 -4.87 -7.89
CA LEU A 163 14.91 -5.47 -7.68
C LEU A 163 15.77 -5.38 -8.95
N ALA A 164 15.20 -5.61 -10.13
CA ALA A 164 15.86 -5.43 -11.41
C ALA A 164 16.28 -3.97 -11.65
N ALA A 165 15.50 -3.01 -11.13
CA ALA A 165 15.83 -1.58 -11.14
C ALA A 165 16.89 -1.17 -10.09
N GLY A 166 17.40 -2.11 -9.27
CA GLY A 166 18.51 -1.89 -8.33
C GLY A 166 18.10 -1.83 -6.85
N ALA A 167 16.83 -1.99 -6.51
CA ALA A 167 16.43 -2.18 -5.13
C ALA A 167 17.05 -3.47 -4.58
N LYS A 168 17.34 -3.48 -3.27
CA LYS A 168 17.85 -4.65 -2.55
C LYS A 168 16.80 -5.30 -1.68
N TRP A 169 15.77 -4.54 -1.33
CA TRP A 169 14.74 -4.89 -0.36
C TRP A 169 13.39 -4.48 -0.90
N ALA A 170 12.39 -5.30 -0.61
CA ALA A 170 11.00 -4.91 -0.80
C ALA A 170 10.31 -4.74 0.55
N TRP A 171 9.35 -3.83 0.62
CA TRP A 171 8.54 -3.65 1.82
C TRP A 171 7.09 -3.34 1.46
N LEU A 172 6.20 -3.65 2.38
CA LEU A 172 4.78 -3.33 2.30
C LEU A 172 4.14 -3.28 3.69
N GLN A 173 2.95 -2.71 3.74
CA GLN A 173 2.06 -2.76 4.90
C GLN A 173 0.80 -3.55 4.50
N PRO A 174 0.60 -4.75 5.04
CA PRO A 174 -0.50 -5.61 4.65
C PRO A 174 -1.80 -5.20 5.31
N SER A 175 -2.92 -5.39 4.63
CA SER A 175 -4.21 -5.54 5.29
C SER A 175 -4.26 -6.90 6.02
N GLU A 176 -5.20 -7.08 6.93
CA GLU A 176 -5.42 -8.36 7.62
C GLU A 176 -5.63 -9.52 6.62
N LEU A 177 -6.40 -9.28 5.56
CA LEU A 177 -6.64 -10.26 4.49
C LEU A 177 -5.37 -10.60 3.68
N GLY A 178 -4.50 -9.62 3.50
CA GLY A 178 -3.27 -9.76 2.70
C GLY A 178 -2.10 -10.39 3.47
N TYR A 179 -2.08 -10.30 4.79
CA TYR A 179 -0.92 -10.68 5.61
C TYR A 179 -0.35 -12.06 5.26
N ARG A 180 -1.20 -13.09 5.25
CA ARG A 180 -0.77 -14.46 4.93
C ARG A 180 -0.34 -14.67 3.48
N VAL A 181 -0.77 -13.82 2.56
CA VAL A 181 -0.31 -13.86 1.16
C VAL A 181 1.16 -13.46 1.12
N TYR A 182 1.52 -12.39 1.81
CA TYR A 182 2.88 -11.87 1.82
C TYR A 182 3.84 -12.76 2.62
N GLU A 183 3.38 -13.39 3.72
CA GLU A 183 4.19 -14.42 4.40
C GLU A 183 4.59 -15.56 3.44
N ARG A 184 3.65 -16.04 2.61
CA ARG A 184 3.94 -17.09 1.61
C ARG A 184 4.86 -16.62 0.50
N LEU A 185 4.89 -15.32 0.22
CA LEU A 185 5.83 -14.71 -0.72
C LEU A 185 7.22 -14.49 -0.11
N GLY A 186 7.42 -14.84 1.16
CA GLY A 186 8.70 -14.70 1.85
C GLY A 186 8.86 -13.40 2.62
N PHE A 187 7.84 -12.53 2.64
CA PHE A 187 7.88 -11.35 3.50
C PHE A 187 7.79 -11.73 4.97
N ARG A 188 8.53 -11.04 5.82
CA ARG A 188 8.47 -11.17 7.27
C ARG A 188 8.14 -9.83 7.93
N THR A 189 7.44 -9.85 9.04
CA THR A 189 7.22 -8.64 9.84
C THR A 189 8.53 -8.16 10.43
N ALA A 190 8.93 -6.95 10.10
CA ALA A 190 10.10 -6.28 10.64
C ALA A 190 9.73 -5.37 11.82
N GLU A 191 8.64 -4.63 11.70
CA GLU A 191 8.13 -3.72 12.72
C GLU A 191 6.61 -3.81 12.79
N VAL A 192 6.03 -3.33 13.90
CA VAL A 192 4.58 -3.10 14.01
C VAL A 192 4.36 -1.63 14.35
N TRP A 193 3.82 -0.87 13.40
CA TRP A 193 3.56 0.54 13.56
C TRP A 193 2.20 0.78 14.21
N SER A 194 2.03 1.95 14.82
CA SER A 194 0.73 2.41 15.27
C SER A 194 0.13 3.31 14.18
N CYS A 195 -1.05 2.95 13.70
CA CYS A 195 -1.87 3.80 12.84
C CYS A 195 -2.98 4.41 13.70
N TRP A 196 -2.98 5.73 13.84
CA TRP A 196 -4.01 6.46 14.54
C TRP A 196 -4.95 7.07 13.51
N LEU A 197 -6.23 6.75 13.60
CA LEU A 197 -7.27 7.17 12.65
C LEU A 197 -8.13 8.27 13.28
N SER A 198 -8.42 9.32 12.53
CA SER A 198 -9.40 10.33 12.94
C SER A 198 -10.80 9.74 13.01
N ALA A 199 -11.67 10.32 13.85
CA ALA A 199 -13.06 9.85 14.02
C ALA A 199 -13.85 9.81 12.69
N THR A 200 -13.50 10.66 11.73
CA THR A 200 -14.11 10.70 10.39
C THR A 200 -13.58 9.63 9.43
N ALA A 201 -12.48 8.94 9.79
CA ALA A 201 -11.90 7.85 8.99
C ALA A 201 -12.51 6.46 9.32
N THR A 202 -13.29 6.35 10.39
CA THR A 202 -13.84 5.09 10.91
C THR A 202 -15.29 4.82 10.51
N ASP A 203 -15.93 5.75 9.78
CA ASP A 203 -17.31 5.53 9.29
C ASP A 203 -17.25 5.10 7.82
N PRO A 204 -17.64 3.84 7.50
CA PRO A 204 -17.66 3.32 6.13
C PRO A 204 -18.83 3.89 5.32
#